data_c81337988a9d8357a87f59dfc7759b9e
#
_entry.id   c81337988a9d8357a87f59dfc7759b9e
#
_cell.length_a   1.000
_cell.length_b   1.000
_cell.length_c   1.000
_cell.angle_alpha   90.00
_cell.angle_beta   90.00
_cell.angle_gamma   90.00
#
_symmetry.space_group_name_H-M   'P 1'
#
loop_
_entity.id
_entity.type
_entity.pdbx_description
1 polymer ?
#
loop_
_entity_poly.entity_id
_entity_poly.type
_entity_poly.pdbx_seq_one_letter_code
_entity_poly.pdbx_strand_id
1 'polypeptide(L)'
;EPTYYQEGSNIIYCTLCYETLSVEKTPVLEYEGFPDVWNNSWYAEGIEYCFKHGYILGCDDGTFKPNAELTREQFVTVLARVEGADLSKYTKSPFTDVNAKTWYGPSVIWASTEGFVKGIGDGCFGVGKALTREQLAVILYRYAEKQGIDTTEKSDLSYCDDTDDISDWALVPCAWAIKAKLLGSTSETENLLSPKMTVTRAQMAKIFMSFDNIE
;
A
#
# COMPACT_ATOMS: atom_id res chain seq x y z
N GLU A 1 4.91 -21.75 -12.17
CA GLU A 1 6.17 -21.20 -11.68
C GLU A 1 6.10 -21.02 -10.16
N PRO A 2 7.23 -21.11 -9.43
CA PRO A 2 7.24 -20.85 -8.00
C PRO A 2 7.07 -19.35 -7.72
N THR A 3 6.53 -19.05 -6.56
CA THR A 3 6.47 -17.69 -6.01
C THR A 3 7.19 -17.63 -4.67
N TYR A 4 7.22 -16.46 -4.01
CA TYR A 4 7.81 -16.32 -2.66
C TYR A 4 6.97 -16.99 -1.56
N TYR A 5 5.76 -17.48 -1.87
CA TYR A 5 4.86 -18.16 -0.90
C TYR A 5 4.46 -19.56 -1.31
N GLN A 6 4.55 -19.88 -2.59
CA GLN A 6 4.07 -21.14 -3.13
C GLN A 6 5.17 -21.82 -3.92
N GLU A 7 5.32 -23.11 -3.67
CA GLU A 7 6.13 -23.97 -4.53
C GLU A 7 5.52 -23.98 -5.93
N GLY A 8 6.37 -23.90 -6.93
CA GLY A 8 5.99 -24.14 -8.30
C GLY A 8 6.00 -25.63 -8.64
N SER A 9 5.72 -25.95 -9.87
CA SER A 9 5.90 -27.29 -10.39
C SER A 9 6.29 -27.27 -11.86
N ASN A 10 7.22 -28.14 -12.21
CA ASN A 10 7.52 -28.50 -13.59
C ASN A 10 6.74 -29.76 -13.93
N ILE A 11 5.82 -29.64 -14.90
CA ILE A 11 5.00 -30.77 -15.32
C ILE A 11 5.55 -31.27 -16.67
N ILE A 12 5.97 -32.53 -16.72
CA ILE A 12 6.36 -33.19 -17.95
C ILE A 12 5.18 -34.07 -18.36
N TYR A 13 4.71 -33.89 -19.58
CA TYR A 13 3.60 -34.65 -20.13
C TYR A 13 3.96 -35.26 -21.50
N CYS A 14 3.28 -36.35 -21.85
CA CYS A 14 3.42 -36.96 -23.13
C CYS A 14 2.78 -36.07 -24.22
N THR A 15 3.55 -35.70 -25.24
CA THR A 15 3.05 -34.85 -26.34
C THR A 15 2.07 -35.59 -27.29
N LEU A 16 1.96 -36.90 -27.17
CA LEU A 16 1.05 -37.70 -28.00
C LEU A 16 -0.30 -37.99 -27.32
N CYS A 17 -0.31 -38.34 -26.03
CA CYS A 17 -1.53 -38.63 -25.28
C CYS A 17 -1.90 -37.63 -24.21
N TYR A 18 -1.05 -36.61 -23.96
CA TYR A 18 -1.19 -35.58 -22.95
C TYR A 18 -1.24 -36.09 -21.49
N GLU A 19 -0.86 -37.33 -21.26
CA GLU A 19 -0.72 -37.85 -19.90
C GLU A 19 0.47 -37.21 -19.20
N THR A 20 0.29 -36.87 -17.91
CA THR A 20 1.37 -36.35 -17.06
C THR A 20 2.33 -37.50 -16.74
N LEU A 21 3.60 -37.32 -17.14
CA LEU A 21 4.67 -38.31 -16.93
C LEU A 21 5.36 -38.07 -15.57
N SER A 22 5.57 -36.84 -15.21
CA SER A 22 6.13 -36.46 -13.90
C SER A 22 5.71 -35.04 -13.50
N VAL A 23 5.66 -34.81 -12.19
CA VAL A 23 5.51 -33.49 -11.58
C VAL A 23 6.67 -33.32 -10.62
N GLU A 24 7.55 -32.37 -10.89
CA GLU A 24 8.66 -32.00 -10.04
C GLU A 24 8.32 -30.68 -9.34
N LYS A 25 8.34 -30.67 -8.03
CA LYS A 25 8.15 -29.43 -7.25
C LYS A 25 9.39 -28.57 -7.33
N THR A 26 9.17 -27.28 -7.57
CA THR A 26 10.22 -26.28 -7.46
C THR A 26 10.05 -25.51 -6.15
N PRO A 27 11.14 -25.24 -5.39
CA PRO A 27 11.05 -24.55 -4.11
C PRO A 27 10.53 -23.12 -4.30
N VAL A 28 10.04 -22.54 -3.23
CA VAL A 28 9.70 -21.10 -3.20
C VAL A 28 10.94 -20.26 -3.53
N LEU A 29 10.72 -19.10 -4.12
CA LEU A 29 11.81 -18.17 -4.41
C LEU A 29 12.42 -17.65 -3.10
N GLU A 30 13.75 -17.56 -3.04
CA GLU A 30 14.44 -16.91 -1.94
C GLU A 30 14.41 -15.39 -2.13
N TYR A 31 14.14 -14.65 -1.06
CA TYR A 31 14.23 -13.20 -1.04
C TYR A 31 15.61 -12.78 -0.57
N GLU A 32 16.37 -12.20 -1.47
CA GLU A 32 17.75 -11.74 -1.18
C GLU A 32 17.79 -10.31 -0.59
N GLY A 33 16.63 -9.63 -0.53
CA GLY A 33 16.53 -8.25 -0.06
C GLY A 33 16.81 -7.21 -1.15
N PHE A 34 16.73 -5.95 -0.76
CA PHE A 34 17.14 -4.82 -1.59
C PHE A 34 18.47 -4.27 -1.08
N PRO A 35 19.40 -3.86 -1.96
CA PRO A 35 20.76 -3.43 -1.57
C PRO A 35 20.78 -2.18 -0.69
N ASP A 36 19.71 -1.39 -0.70
CA ASP A 36 19.52 -0.17 0.09
C ASP A 36 18.57 -0.38 1.31
N VAL A 37 18.27 -1.64 1.65
CA VAL A 37 17.46 -2.02 2.82
C VAL A 37 18.34 -2.83 3.79
N TRP A 38 18.64 -2.24 4.95
CA TRP A 38 19.44 -2.90 5.98
C TRP A 38 18.57 -3.85 6.80
N ASN A 39 19.00 -5.10 6.99
CA ASN A 39 18.23 -6.16 7.67
C ASN A 39 17.82 -5.82 9.12
N ASN A 40 18.54 -4.91 9.79
CA ASN A 40 18.22 -4.44 11.14
C ASN A 40 17.40 -3.14 11.19
N SER A 41 16.97 -2.62 10.03
CA SER A 41 16.11 -1.43 10.00
C SER A 41 14.71 -1.77 10.47
N TRP A 42 14.05 -0.82 11.13
CA TRP A 42 12.67 -0.96 11.61
C TRP A 42 11.64 -1.27 10.50
N TYR A 43 11.99 -0.99 9.25
CA TYR A 43 11.16 -1.19 8.08
C TYR A 43 11.47 -2.47 7.28
N ALA A 44 12.59 -3.15 7.57
CA ALA A 44 13.07 -4.27 6.75
C ALA A 44 12.02 -5.39 6.63
N GLU A 45 11.43 -5.80 7.75
CA GLU A 45 10.38 -6.81 7.80
C GLU A 45 9.13 -6.42 6.98
N GLY A 46 8.69 -5.16 7.10
CA GLY A 46 7.54 -4.67 6.33
C GLY A 46 7.81 -4.63 4.83
N ILE A 47 9.05 -4.28 4.42
CA ILE A 47 9.45 -4.29 3.02
C ILE A 47 9.50 -5.72 2.47
N GLU A 48 10.13 -6.64 3.20
CA GLU A 48 10.17 -8.06 2.84
C GLU A 48 8.76 -8.63 2.70
N TYR A 49 7.89 -8.37 3.69
CA TYR A 49 6.49 -8.76 3.68
C TYR A 49 5.79 -8.29 2.41
N CYS A 50 5.80 -6.99 2.16
CA CYS A 50 5.12 -6.40 0.99
C CYS A 50 5.70 -6.86 -0.34
N PHE A 51 7.03 -7.08 -0.41
CA PHE A 51 7.65 -7.60 -1.62
C PHE A 51 7.22 -9.05 -1.89
N LYS A 52 7.29 -9.90 -0.89
CA LYS A 52 6.88 -11.31 -1.01
C LYS A 52 5.40 -11.45 -1.42
N HIS A 53 4.52 -10.60 -0.89
CA HIS A 53 3.09 -10.57 -1.29
C HIS A 53 2.83 -9.90 -2.65
N GLY A 54 3.87 -9.39 -3.33
CA GLY A 54 3.72 -8.72 -4.61
C GLY A 54 3.06 -7.33 -4.52
N TYR A 55 2.92 -6.77 -3.30
CA TYR A 55 2.35 -5.45 -3.09
C TYR A 55 3.27 -4.35 -3.59
N ILE A 56 4.58 -4.48 -3.32
CA ILE A 56 5.61 -3.53 -3.72
C ILE A 56 6.72 -4.27 -4.45
N LEU A 57 7.12 -3.76 -5.63
CA LEU A 57 8.07 -4.45 -6.51
C LEU A 57 9.48 -3.82 -6.54
N GLY A 58 9.74 -2.80 -5.72
CA GLY A 58 11.01 -2.05 -5.81
C GLY A 58 11.01 -1.02 -6.96
N CYS A 59 12.19 -0.60 -7.34
CA CYS A 59 12.43 0.34 -8.44
C CYS A 59 13.17 -0.37 -9.58
N ASP A 60 13.14 0.23 -10.79
CA ASP A 60 13.78 -0.33 -11.99
C ASP A 60 15.31 -0.49 -11.87
N ASP A 61 15.94 0.26 -10.96
CA ASP A 61 17.35 0.18 -10.65
C ASP A 61 17.71 -0.91 -9.60
N GLY A 62 16.75 -1.74 -9.23
CA GLY A 62 16.92 -2.81 -8.25
C GLY A 62 16.93 -2.35 -6.78
N THR A 63 16.67 -1.06 -6.51
CA THR A 63 16.59 -0.51 -5.15
C THR A 63 15.15 -0.43 -4.66
N PHE A 64 14.97 -0.24 -3.35
CA PHE A 64 13.66 0.03 -2.75
C PHE A 64 13.38 1.52 -2.56
N LYS A 65 14.39 2.30 -2.23
CA LYS A 65 14.32 3.72 -1.86
C LYS A 65 13.45 3.96 -0.62
N PRO A 66 13.79 3.39 0.54
CA PRO A 66 12.94 3.39 1.73
C PRO A 66 12.57 4.80 2.21
N ASN A 67 13.46 5.76 2.09
CA ASN A 67 13.27 7.13 2.54
C ASN A 67 12.65 8.07 1.49
N ALA A 68 12.40 7.58 0.27
CA ALA A 68 11.75 8.39 -0.75
C ALA A 68 10.29 8.67 -0.37
N GLU A 69 9.83 9.88 -0.66
CA GLU A 69 8.43 10.25 -0.49
C GLU A 69 7.54 9.38 -1.38
N LEU A 70 6.41 8.98 -0.82
CA LEU A 70 5.42 8.20 -1.51
C LEU A 70 4.44 9.11 -2.23
N THR A 71 4.30 8.94 -3.53
CA THR A 71 3.29 9.71 -4.27
C THR A 71 1.90 9.09 -4.15
N ARG A 72 0.87 9.89 -4.40
CA ARG A 72 -0.53 9.48 -4.31
C ARG A 72 -0.84 8.32 -5.24
N GLU A 73 -0.37 8.36 -6.49
CA GLU A 73 -0.58 7.29 -7.48
C GLU A 73 0.19 6.01 -7.13
N GLN A 74 1.36 6.11 -6.51
CA GLN A 74 2.09 4.95 -6.01
C GLN A 74 1.29 4.23 -4.92
N PHE A 75 0.75 4.98 -3.96
CA PHE A 75 -0.04 4.41 -2.87
C PHE A 75 -1.26 3.65 -3.39
N VAL A 76 -2.08 4.26 -4.25
CA VAL A 76 -3.29 3.59 -4.77
C VAL A 76 -2.96 2.40 -5.68
N THR A 77 -1.78 2.40 -6.32
CA THR A 77 -1.32 1.25 -7.10
C THR A 77 -0.98 0.08 -6.19
N VAL A 78 -0.33 0.33 -5.04
CA VAL A 78 -0.09 -0.69 -4.03
C VAL A 78 -1.41 -1.18 -3.44
N LEU A 79 -2.34 -0.28 -3.10
CA LEU A 79 -3.66 -0.65 -2.57
C LEU A 79 -4.44 -1.54 -3.54
N ALA A 80 -4.38 -1.27 -4.85
CA ALA A 80 -5.01 -2.11 -5.87
C ALA A 80 -4.39 -3.51 -5.95
N ARG A 81 -3.09 -3.65 -5.68
CA ARG A 81 -2.41 -4.96 -5.62
C ARG A 81 -2.77 -5.71 -4.35
N VAL A 82 -2.85 -5.03 -3.21
CA VAL A 82 -3.32 -5.61 -1.93
C VAL A 82 -4.72 -6.18 -2.10
N GLU A 83 -5.62 -5.45 -2.76
CA GLU A 83 -6.99 -5.90 -3.06
C GLU A 83 -7.05 -7.03 -4.10
N GLY A 84 -5.99 -7.24 -4.88
CA GLY A 84 -6.06 -8.13 -6.05
C GLY A 84 -7.04 -7.63 -7.13
N ALA A 85 -7.19 -6.32 -7.26
CA ALA A 85 -8.21 -5.69 -8.08
C ALA A 85 -8.06 -6.01 -9.57
N ASP A 86 -9.15 -6.44 -10.23
CA ASP A 86 -9.20 -6.53 -11.69
C ASP A 86 -9.29 -5.12 -12.29
N LEU A 87 -8.15 -4.65 -12.79
CA LEU A 87 -8.01 -3.32 -13.34
C LEU A 87 -8.42 -3.20 -14.81
N SER A 88 -8.74 -4.28 -15.48
CA SER A 88 -9.01 -4.33 -16.94
C SER A 88 -10.17 -3.44 -17.40
N LYS A 89 -11.15 -3.21 -16.54
CA LYS A 89 -12.35 -2.39 -16.82
C LYS A 89 -12.18 -0.89 -16.57
N TYR A 90 -11.09 -0.45 -15.93
CA TYR A 90 -10.88 0.92 -15.52
C TYR A 90 -10.11 1.71 -16.58
N THR A 91 -10.79 2.08 -17.66
CA THR A 91 -10.19 2.67 -18.88
C THR A 91 -10.50 4.14 -19.11
N LYS A 92 -11.40 4.75 -18.31
CA LYS A 92 -11.76 6.17 -18.40
C LYS A 92 -11.52 6.87 -17.08
N SER A 93 -10.61 7.84 -17.07
CA SER A 93 -10.31 8.65 -15.91
C SER A 93 -11.36 9.73 -15.64
N PRO A 94 -11.81 9.92 -14.39
CA PRO A 94 -12.57 11.09 -13.99
C PRO A 94 -11.68 12.33 -13.78
N PHE A 95 -10.35 12.18 -13.83
CA PHE A 95 -9.38 13.25 -13.57
C PHE A 95 -8.65 13.68 -14.83
N THR A 96 -8.38 14.97 -14.95
CA THR A 96 -7.72 15.57 -16.12
C THR A 96 -6.22 15.29 -16.19
N ASP A 97 -5.58 15.06 -15.03
CA ASP A 97 -4.16 14.76 -14.89
C ASP A 97 -3.83 13.25 -14.87
N VAL A 98 -4.82 12.38 -15.09
CA VAL A 98 -4.63 10.92 -15.09
C VAL A 98 -4.89 10.33 -16.46
N ASN A 99 -3.84 9.81 -17.09
CA ASN A 99 -3.97 9.03 -18.32
C ASN A 99 -4.16 7.54 -17.97
N ALA A 100 -5.28 6.95 -18.40
CA ALA A 100 -5.61 5.55 -18.16
C ALA A 100 -4.60 4.54 -18.74
N LYS A 101 -3.73 4.96 -19.67
CA LYS A 101 -2.70 4.11 -20.29
C LYS A 101 -1.37 4.09 -19.52
N THR A 102 -1.24 4.87 -18.45
CA THR A 102 -0.05 4.84 -17.58
C THR A 102 -0.10 3.66 -16.63
N TRP A 103 1.04 3.31 -16.04
CA TRP A 103 1.14 2.18 -15.10
C TRP A 103 0.25 2.34 -13.85
N TYR A 104 -0.06 3.59 -13.46
CA TYR A 104 -0.92 3.92 -12.32
C TYR A 104 -2.37 4.24 -12.72
N GLY A 105 -2.60 4.55 -13.99
CA GLY A 105 -3.90 5.06 -14.45
C GLY A 105 -5.09 4.20 -14.05
N PRO A 106 -5.10 2.89 -14.38
CA PRO A 106 -6.19 2.00 -13.99
C PRO A 106 -6.41 1.92 -12.48
N SER A 107 -5.33 1.91 -11.67
CA SER A 107 -5.40 1.87 -10.20
C SER A 107 -6.02 3.15 -9.63
N VAL A 108 -5.67 4.32 -10.17
CA VAL A 108 -6.26 5.61 -9.75
C VAL A 108 -7.75 5.65 -10.09
N ILE A 109 -8.14 5.20 -11.29
CA ILE A 109 -9.53 5.14 -11.72
C ILE A 109 -10.32 4.18 -10.83
N TRP A 110 -9.77 2.99 -10.54
CA TRP A 110 -10.35 2.03 -9.62
C TRP A 110 -10.57 2.64 -8.24
N ALA A 111 -9.54 3.18 -7.61
CA ALA A 111 -9.61 3.72 -6.26
C ALA A 111 -10.61 4.89 -6.14
N SER A 112 -10.76 5.69 -7.21
CA SER A 112 -11.77 6.75 -7.29
C SER A 112 -13.18 6.19 -7.45
N THR A 113 -13.36 5.16 -8.29
CA THR A 113 -14.65 4.52 -8.54
C THR A 113 -15.17 3.82 -7.29
N GLU A 114 -14.28 3.14 -6.55
CA GLU A 114 -14.58 2.48 -5.27
C GLU A 114 -14.76 3.48 -4.11
N GLY A 115 -14.44 4.76 -4.33
CA GLY A 115 -14.63 5.82 -3.34
C GLY A 115 -13.49 5.98 -2.34
N PHE A 116 -12.39 5.24 -2.49
CA PHE A 116 -11.23 5.31 -1.58
C PHE A 116 -10.52 6.65 -1.67
N VAL A 117 -10.42 7.21 -2.88
CA VAL A 117 -9.75 8.50 -3.11
C VAL A 117 -10.70 9.51 -3.75
N LYS A 118 -10.41 10.78 -3.45
CA LYS A 118 -10.98 11.95 -4.13
C LYS A 118 -9.84 12.74 -4.77
N GLY A 119 -10.18 13.57 -5.74
CA GLY A 119 -9.26 14.56 -6.31
C GLY A 119 -8.85 15.63 -5.29
N ILE A 120 -7.88 16.43 -5.69
CA ILE A 120 -7.36 17.56 -4.89
C ILE A 120 -8.00 18.91 -5.27
N GLY A 121 -9.00 18.90 -6.13
CA GLY A 121 -9.66 20.07 -6.71
C GLY A 121 -9.41 20.19 -8.22
N ASP A 122 -10.14 21.07 -8.87
CA ASP A 122 -10.03 21.42 -10.30
C ASP A 122 -10.04 20.22 -11.27
N GLY A 123 -10.73 19.14 -10.87
CA GLY A 123 -10.79 17.90 -11.65
C GLY A 123 -9.48 17.12 -11.70
N CYS A 124 -8.53 17.41 -10.81
CA CYS A 124 -7.22 16.75 -10.73
C CYS A 124 -7.16 15.71 -9.59
N PHE A 125 -6.48 14.60 -9.85
CA PHE A 125 -6.10 13.61 -8.81
C PHE A 125 -4.91 14.07 -7.97
N GLY A 126 -3.97 14.81 -8.59
CA GLY A 126 -2.70 15.21 -7.98
C GLY A 126 -1.58 14.21 -8.26
N VAL A 127 -1.43 13.79 -9.51
CA VAL A 127 -0.32 12.93 -9.94
C VAL A 127 1.03 13.61 -9.64
N GLY A 128 1.96 12.82 -9.09
CA GLY A 128 3.29 13.27 -8.68
C GLY A 128 3.32 14.00 -7.32
N LYS A 129 2.17 14.26 -6.69
CA LYS A 129 2.15 14.86 -5.36
C LYS A 129 2.40 13.80 -4.28
N ALA A 130 3.26 14.13 -3.33
CA ALA A 130 3.49 13.30 -2.16
C ALA A 130 2.21 13.15 -1.33
N LEU A 131 2.03 11.98 -0.74
CA LEU A 131 0.89 11.66 0.12
C LEU A 131 1.19 12.09 1.56
N THR A 132 0.31 12.87 2.18
CA THR A 132 0.45 13.21 3.59
C THR A 132 -0.11 12.11 4.50
N ARG A 133 0.33 12.12 5.78
CA ARG A 133 -0.12 11.12 6.76
C ARG A 133 -1.63 11.18 7.00
N GLU A 134 -2.22 12.37 7.08
CA GLU A 134 -3.68 12.51 7.20
C GLU A 134 -4.43 12.01 5.96
N GLN A 135 -3.89 12.24 4.75
CA GLN A 135 -4.50 11.73 3.52
C GLN A 135 -4.42 10.20 3.45
N LEU A 136 -3.30 9.63 3.87
CA LEU A 136 -3.15 8.18 3.97
C LEU A 136 -4.17 7.58 4.93
N ALA A 137 -4.34 8.18 6.14
CA ALA A 137 -5.33 7.74 7.12
C ALA A 137 -6.75 7.70 6.52
N VAL A 138 -7.13 8.73 5.76
CA VAL A 138 -8.45 8.79 5.11
C VAL A 138 -8.65 7.71 4.06
N ILE A 139 -7.62 7.41 3.27
CA ILE A 139 -7.75 6.37 2.24
C ILE A 139 -7.87 5.00 2.90
N LEU A 140 -7.04 4.71 3.90
CA LEU A 140 -7.10 3.44 4.63
C LEU A 140 -8.40 3.28 5.42
N TYR A 141 -8.91 4.34 6.04
CA TYR A 141 -10.19 4.33 6.75
C TYR A 141 -11.33 3.95 5.82
N ARG A 142 -11.45 4.59 4.65
CA ARG A 142 -12.48 4.28 3.65
C ARG A 142 -12.34 2.87 3.09
N TYR A 143 -11.10 2.42 2.91
CA TYR A 143 -10.83 1.07 2.47
C TYR A 143 -11.26 0.07 3.53
N ALA A 144 -10.92 0.28 4.80
CA ALA A 144 -11.32 -0.56 5.93
C ALA A 144 -12.87 -0.66 6.05
N GLU A 145 -13.58 0.48 5.97
CA GLU A 145 -15.06 0.49 5.97
C GLU A 145 -15.63 -0.39 4.85
N LYS A 146 -15.05 -0.32 3.64
CA LYS A 146 -15.50 -1.10 2.49
C LYS A 146 -15.23 -2.59 2.65
N GLN A 147 -14.12 -2.94 3.31
CA GLN A 147 -13.78 -4.34 3.64
C GLN A 147 -14.56 -4.90 4.82
N GLY A 148 -15.37 -4.08 5.49
CA GLY A 148 -16.12 -4.49 6.67
C GLY A 148 -15.27 -4.61 7.94
N ILE A 149 -14.07 -4.04 7.93
CA ILE A 149 -13.22 -3.94 9.12
C ILE A 149 -13.86 -2.95 10.10
N ASP A 150 -13.84 -3.27 11.39
CA ASP A 150 -14.42 -2.38 12.41
C ASP A 150 -13.65 -1.05 12.49
N THR A 151 -14.32 0.03 12.16
CA THR A 151 -13.81 1.40 12.23
C THR A 151 -14.46 2.21 13.35
N THR A 152 -15.23 1.58 14.24
CA THR A 152 -15.96 2.28 15.31
C THR A 152 -15.08 2.71 16.45
N GLU A 153 -14.05 1.90 16.80
CA GLU A 153 -13.09 2.24 17.83
C GLU A 153 -12.07 3.27 17.37
N LYS A 154 -11.86 4.29 18.21
CA LYS A 154 -10.99 5.43 17.93
C LYS A 154 -10.15 5.78 19.14
N SER A 155 -8.92 6.24 18.90
CA SER A 155 -8.11 6.84 19.96
C SER A 155 -8.62 8.25 20.30
N ASP A 156 -8.45 8.63 21.55
CA ASP A 156 -8.57 10.03 21.94
C ASP A 156 -7.38 10.81 21.36
N LEU A 157 -7.66 11.87 20.62
CA LEU A 157 -6.62 12.72 20.02
C LEU A 157 -6.13 13.82 20.99
N SER A 158 -6.74 13.99 22.14
CA SER A 158 -6.42 15.07 23.08
C SER A 158 -4.99 15.00 23.64
N TYR A 159 -4.34 13.84 23.54
CA TYR A 159 -2.95 13.66 23.93
C TYR A 159 -1.94 13.78 22.77
N CYS A 160 -2.39 14.06 21.56
CA CYS A 160 -1.51 14.43 20.46
C CYS A 160 -1.22 15.94 20.55
N ASP A 161 0.05 16.29 20.59
CA ASP A 161 0.49 17.68 20.80
C ASP A 161 0.22 18.57 19.57
N ASP A 162 -0.05 17.96 18.40
CA ASP A 162 -0.33 18.63 17.12
C ASP A 162 -1.74 18.33 16.57
N THR A 163 -2.70 18.06 17.44
CA THR A 163 -4.10 17.78 17.06
C THR A 163 -4.71 18.92 16.22
N ASP A 164 -4.39 20.16 16.53
CA ASP A 164 -4.90 21.35 15.83
C ASP A 164 -4.40 21.43 14.36
N ASP A 165 -3.34 20.73 14.01
CA ASP A 165 -2.82 20.63 12.65
C ASP A 165 -3.59 19.61 11.79
N ILE A 166 -4.42 18.75 12.40
CA ILE A 166 -5.23 17.78 11.66
C ILE A 166 -6.39 18.50 10.98
N SER A 167 -6.56 18.28 9.69
CA SER A 167 -7.73 18.80 8.96
C SER A 167 -9.03 18.19 9.49
N ASP A 168 -10.12 18.96 9.57
CA ASP A 168 -11.43 18.52 10.08
C ASP A 168 -11.91 17.21 9.43
N TRP A 169 -11.70 17.06 8.12
CA TRP A 169 -12.07 15.88 7.35
C TRP A 169 -11.22 14.63 7.69
N ALA A 170 -10.09 14.79 8.37
CA ALA A 170 -9.15 13.73 8.70
C ALA A 170 -9.18 13.34 10.19
N LEU A 171 -9.87 14.08 11.07
CA LEU A 171 -9.92 13.82 12.52
C LEU A 171 -10.33 12.38 12.83
N VAL A 172 -11.48 11.95 12.33
CA VAL A 172 -12.00 10.59 12.56
C VAL A 172 -11.09 9.51 11.96
N PRO A 173 -10.64 9.61 10.69
CA PRO A 173 -9.69 8.68 10.11
C PRO A 173 -8.35 8.59 10.87
N CYS A 174 -7.78 9.72 11.32
CA CYS A 174 -6.55 9.72 12.09
C CYS A 174 -6.72 9.03 13.45
N ALA A 175 -7.81 9.33 14.16
CA ALA A 175 -8.13 8.69 15.43
C ALA A 175 -8.28 7.17 15.31
N TRP A 176 -8.93 6.69 14.23
CA TRP A 176 -9.00 5.27 13.91
C TRP A 176 -7.63 4.69 13.56
N ALA A 177 -6.86 5.34 12.69
CA ALA A 177 -5.57 4.83 12.26
C ALA A 177 -4.55 4.69 13.42
N ILE A 178 -4.63 5.59 14.42
CA ILE A 178 -3.85 5.48 15.67
C ILE A 178 -4.34 4.27 16.47
N LYS A 179 -5.65 4.11 16.66
CA LYS A 179 -6.24 2.98 17.40
C LYS A 179 -5.87 1.65 16.77
N ALA A 180 -5.93 1.57 15.45
CA ALA A 180 -5.54 0.40 14.66
C ALA A 180 -4.01 0.20 14.58
N LYS A 181 -3.21 1.05 15.23
CA LYS A 181 -1.73 1.02 15.22
C LYS A 181 -1.10 1.13 13.82
N LEU A 182 -1.81 1.75 12.89
CA LEU A 182 -1.31 2.05 11.54
C LEU A 182 -0.50 3.34 11.51
N LEU A 183 -0.84 4.30 12.37
CA LEU A 183 -0.11 5.53 12.59
C LEU A 183 0.28 5.65 14.06
N GLY A 184 1.49 6.13 14.31
CA GLY A 184 2.00 6.42 15.64
C GLY A 184 2.70 7.77 15.65
N SER A 185 3.29 8.13 16.81
CA SER A 185 4.10 9.34 16.92
C SER A 185 5.30 9.33 15.96
N THR A 186 5.63 10.49 15.43
CA THR A 186 6.83 10.74 14.61
C THR A 186 8.01 11.24 15.43
N SER A 187 7.80 11.47 16.73
CA SER A 187 8.80 11.93 17.70
C SER A 187 8.98 10.91 18.82
N GLU A 188 10.18 10.83 19.35
CA GLU A 188 10.49 9.99 20.53
C GLU A 188 10.18 10.70 21.85
N THR A 189 10.06 12.04 21.82
CA THR A 189 9.91 12.88 23.01
C THR A 189 8.56 13.58 23.12
N GLU A 190 7.82 13.67 22.04
CA GLU A 190 6.53 14.35 21.93
C GLU A 190 5.52 13.43 21.25
N ASN A 191 4.23 13.63 21.49
CA ASN A 191 3.16 12.85 20.88
C ASN A 191 2.69 13.49 19.57
N LEU A 192 3.58 13.58 18.57
CA LEU A 192 3.30 14.23 17.29
C LEU A 192 2.75 13.23 16.26
N LEU A 193 1.55 13.47 15.78
CA LEU A 193 1.01 12.73 14.63
C LEU A 193 1.65 13.19 13.32
N SER A 194 2.04 14.45 13.22
CA SER A 194 2.57 15.11 12.03
C SER A 194 1.67 14.93 10.78
N PRO A 195 0.39 15.37 10.85
CA PRO A 195 -0.61 15.04 9.83
C PRO A 195 -0.26 15.55 8.43
N LYS A 196 0.46 16.66 8.35
CA LYS A 196 0.89 17.27 7.07
C LYS A 196 2.22 16.72 6.55
N MET A 197 2.96 15.95 7.36
CA MET A 197 4.20 15.33 6.90
C MET A 197 3.91 14.29 5.83
N THR A 198 4.80 14.19 4.83
CA THR A 198 4.70 13.21 3.77
C THR A 198 5.07 11.81 4.27
N VAL A 199 4.44 10.80 3.70
CA VAL A 199 4.70 9.39 4.00
C VAL A 199 5.87 8.91 3.15
N THR A 200 6.78 8.13 3.74
CA THR A 200 7.85 7.47 3.00
C THR A 200 7.43 6.08 2.50
N ARG A 201 8.15 5.54 1.53
CA ARG A 201 7.94 4.19 1.00
C ARG A 201 8.13 3.12 2.08
N ALA A 202 9.09 3.31 2.99
CA ALA A 202 9.29 2.43 4.14
C ALA A 202 8.10 2.43 5.11
N GLN A 203 7.57 3.62 5.42
CA GLN A 203 6.38 3.74 6.27
C GLN A 203 5.18 3.05 5.64
N MET A 204 4.96 3.20 4.33
CA MET A 204 3.90 2.52 3.61
C MET A 204 4.01 0.98 3.74
N ALA A 205 5.20 0.43 3.57
CA ALA A 205 5.43 -1.02 3.67
C ALA A 205 5.07 -1.55 5.07
N LYS A 206 5.49 -0.84 6.12
CA LYS A 206 5.16 -1.20 7.51
C LYS A 206 3.66 -1.11 7.78
N ILE A 207 3.00 -0.07 7.24
CA ILE A 207 1.56 0.14 7.40
C ILE A 207 0.77 -0.99 6.73
N PHE A 208 1.11 -1.40 5.50
CA PHE A 208 0.40 -2.50 4.85
C PHE A 208 0.61 -3.84 5.57
N MET A 209 1.82 -4.14 6.04
CA MET A 209 2.05 -5.32 6.87
C MET A 209 1.20 -5.29 8.14
N SER A 210 1.06 -4.12 8.78
CA SER A 210 0.21 -3.97 9.97
C SER A 210 -1.28 -4.03 9.62
N PHE A 211 -1.67 -3.52 8.46
CA PHE A 211 -3.07 -3.50 8.00
C PHE A 211 -3.60 -4.92 7.76
N ASP A 212 -2.81 -5.80 7.13
CA ASP A 212 -3.20 -7.19 6.87
C ASP A 212 -3.35 -8.02 8.16
N ASN A 213 -2.85 -7.51 9.30
CA ASN A 213 -2.99 -8.15 10.62
C ASN A 213 -4.06 -7.48 11.49
N ILE A 214 -4.92 -6.62 10.95
CA ILE A 214 -6.07 -6.07 11.67
C ILE A 214 -7.16 -7.15 11.72
N GLU A 215 -7.55 -7.53 12.94
CA GLU A 215 -8.65 -8.47 13.21
C GLU A 215 -10.03 -7.76 13.18
#